data_ae8e41b7adf301dc8d8afdc57bddcdb1
#
_entry.id   ae8e41b7adf301dc8d8afdc57bddcdb1
#
_cell.length_a   1.000
_cell.length_b   1.000
_cell.length_c   1.000
_cell.angle_alpha   90.00
_cell.angle_beta   90.00
_cell.angle_gamma   90.00
#
_symmetry.space_group_name_H-M   'P 1'
#
loop_
_entity.id
_entity.type
_entity.pdbx_description
1 polymer ?
#
loop_
_entity_poly.entity_id
_entity_poly.type
_entity_poly.pdbx_seq_one_letter_code
_entity_poly.pdbx_strand_id
1 'polypeptide(L)'
;MYKRQLYDGTDLYLGGVMEHIEEAGIHSGDSACALPPITLGGADLAAIRRATEALAARIGVRGLMNVQYALKDDVLYVLEANPRASRTVPFVSKATAVQLAKAAARIAVGESIASLRVAGVLPAAGDGTDLPADAPIAVKEAVLPFHRFRTVEGQGVDTILGPEMKSTGEVMGIDAEFGTAFAKSQAAAYGNLPTAGTVFVSLANRDKRSAIFPIKRLADLGFTVLATAGTAQVLRRNGVTCEVVGKYSDGPGNCVERILAGEVDIVINTPFGTPGNSGPRLDGYEIRAAAVSMGVPSITTVQGMAATVQAVEALRRGDLGVRSLQELHQALHAAGFGAGDRSGATA
;
A
#
# COMPACT_ATOMS: atom_id res chain seq x y z
N MET A 1 8.96 -0.06 4.31
CA MET A 1 8.31 0.46 5.54
C MET A 1 8.46 1.96 5.59
N TYR A 2 7.44 2.63 6.07
CA TYR A 2 7.39 4.09 6.16
C TYR A 2 6.99 4.49 7.55
N LYS A 3 7.58 5.55 8.10
CA LYS A 3 7.13 5.99 9.40
C LYS A 3 7.14 7.51 9.56
N ARG A 4 6.19 7.99 10.36
CA ARG A 4 6.02 9.38 10.73
C ARG A 4 6.37 9.55 12.19
N GLN A 5 7.19 10.54 12.51
CA GLN A 5 7.54 10.85 13.88
C GLN A 5 7.67 12.34 14.11
N LEU A 6 7.50 12.71 15.37
CA LEU A 6 7.84 14.01 15.92
C LEU A 6 9.11 13.87 16.76
N TYR A 7 9.95 14.87 16.69
CA TYR A 7 11.11 15.01 17.57
C TYR A 7 11.25 16.46 18.01
N ASP A 8 11.43 16.70 19.32
CA ASP A 8 11.50 18.05 19.88
C ASP A 8 12.94 18.51 20.20
N GLY A 9 13.92 17.67 19.87
CA GLY A 9 15.34 17.84 20.20
C GLY A 9 15.79 16.98 21.38
N THR A 10 14.86 16.36 22.11
CA THR A 10 15.12 15.49 23.26
C THR A 10 14.31 14.20 23.15
N ASP A 11 12.99 14.31 22.99
CA ASP A 11 12.06 13.20 23.01
C ASP A 11 11.56 12.85 21.59
N LEU A 12 11.30 11.56 21.39
CA LEU A 12 10.71 11.00 20.17
C LEU A 12 9.26 10.58 20.41
N TYR A 13 8.35 10.96 19.51
CA TYR A 13 7.01 10.40 19.40
C TYR A 13 6.85 9.76 18.01
N LEU A 14 6.69 8.44 17.95
CA LEU A 14 6.37 7.73 16.70
C LEU A 14 4.87 7.91 16.39
N GLY A 15 4.55 8.66 15.34
CA GLY A 15 3.16 8.85 14.94
C GLY A 15 2.52 7.59 14.38
N GLY A 16 3.32 6.70 13.78
CA GLY A 16 2.91 5.41 13.27
C GLY A 16 3.97 4.78 12.37
N VAL A 17 4.00 3.45 12.35
CA VAL A 17 4.81 2.63 11.45
C VAL A 17 3.87 2.04 10.40
N MET A 18 4.16 2.32 9.13
CA MET A 18 3.38 1.79 8.00
C MET A 18 4.17 0.71 7.28
N GLU A 19 3.57 -0.44 7.09
CA GLU A 19 4.11 -1.51 6.29
C GLU A 19 3.67 -1.36 4.84
N HIS A 20 4.63 -1.38 3.89
CA HIS A 20 4.33 -1.33 2.46
C HIS A 20 3.82 -2.69 1.99
N ILE A 21 2.84 -2.64 1.09
CA ILE A 21 2.37 -3.84 0.38
C ILE A 21 3.38 -4.19 -0.73
N GLU A 22 3.81 -3.19 -1.51
CA GLU A 22 4.80 -3.38 -2.57
C GLU A 22 6.21 -3.52 -1.97
N GLU A 23 7.09 -4.14 -2.75
CA GLU A 23 8.49 -4.39 -2.38
C GLU A 23 9.33 -3.09 -2.28
N ALA A 24 10.47 -3.20 -1.61
CA ALA A 24 11.43 -2.10 -1.50
C ALA A 24 11.96 -1.71 -2.89
N GLY A 25 12.17 -0.39 -3.10
CA GLY A 25 12.59 0.18 -4.38
C GLY A 25 11.47 0.95 -5.08
N ILE A 26 10.21 0.74 -4.70
CA ILE A 26 9.09 1.54 -5.15
C ILE A 26 8.98 2.79 -4.26
N HIS A 27 8.73 3.95 -4.91
CA HIS A 27 8.57 5.21 -4.17
C HIS A 27 7.42 5.11 -3.17
N SER A 28 7.67 5.54 -1.97
CA SER A 28 6.73 5.45 -0.84
C SER A 28 5.39 6.16 -1.06
N GLY A 29 5.38 7.19 -1.89
CA GLY A 29 4.16 7.87 -2.31
C GLY A 29 3.26 7.01 -3.19
N ASP A 30 3.85 6.03 -3.89
CA ASP A 30 3.18 5.18 -4.86
C ASP A 30 2.82 3.81 -4.29
N SER A 31 3.42 3.42 -3.16
CA SER A 31 3.11 2.14 -2.49
C SER A 31 1.83 2.22 -1.68
N ALA A 32 1.04 1.16 -1.70
CA ALA A 32 0.02 0.91 -0.70
C ALA A 32 0.69 0.62 0.65
N CYS A 33 0.08 1.04 1.76
CA CYS A 33 0.65 0.85 3.09
C CYS A 33 -0.43 0.53 4.10
N ALA A 34 -0.16 -0.40 5.02
CA ALA A 34 -1.02 -0.73 6.16
C ALA A 34 -0.49 -0.09 7.46
N LEU A 35 -1.39 0.41 8.29
CA LEU A 35 -1.14 0.92 9.64
C LEU A 35 -2.27 0.45 10.57
N PRO A 36 -1.98 -0.23 11.70
CA PRO A 36 -0.64 -0.71 12.12
C PRO A 36 -0.03 -1.69 11.11
N PRO A 37 1.29 -1.96 11.19
CA PRO A 37 1.93 -2.98 10.37
C PRO A 37 1.33 -4.36 10.66
N ILE A 38 1.22 -5.20 9.63
CA ILE A 38 0.52 -6.49 9.70
C ILE A 38 1.46 -7.70 9.85
N THR A 39 2.74 -7.55 9.47
CA THR A 39 3.72 -8.65 9.55
C THR A 39 4.93 -8.34 10.44
N LEU A 40 5.13 -7.10 10.87
CA LEU A 40 6.27 -6.71 11.70
C LEU A 40 6.08 -7.10 13.16
N GLY A 41 7.10 -7.73 13.73
CA GLY A 41 7.14 -8.09 15.14
C GLY A 41 7.63 -6.97 16.06
N GLY A 42 7.49 -7.16 17.38
CA GLY A 42 7.94 -6.18 18.38
C GLY A 42 9.44 -5.89 18.30
N ALA A 43 10.27 -6.87 17.93
CA ALA A 43 11.71 -6.69 17.73
C ALA A 43 12.02 -5.71 16.59
N ASP A 44 11.27 -5.82 15.47
CA ASP A 44 11.41 -4.93 14.32
C ASP A 44 11.00 -3.51 14.70
N LEU A 45 9.86 -3.35 15.37
CA LEU A 45 9.38 -2.04 15.84
C LEU A 45 10.37 -1.38 16.79
N ALA A 46 10.98 -2.16 17.70
CA ALA A 46 12.01 -1.66 18.60
C ALA A 46 13.29 -1.24 17.85
N ALA A 47 13.72 -2.01 16.85
CA ALA A 47 14.87 -1.66 16.00
C ALA A 47 14.60 -0.38 15.20
N ILE A 48 13.42 -0.27 14.64
CA ILE A 48 12.94 0.91 13.92
C ILE A 48 12.95 2.14 14.84
N ARG A 49 12.44 2.02 16.07
CA ARG A 49 12.43 3.11 17.07
C ARG A 49 13.84 3.63 17.33
N ARG A 50 14.76 2.74 17.72
CA ARG A 50 16.16 3.09 18.00
C ARG A 50 16.86 3.78 16.84
N ALA A 51 16.73 3.21 15.63
CA ALA A 51 17.34 3.79 14.42
C ALA A 51 16.80 5.19 14.13
N THR A 52 15.51 5.40 14.34
CA THR A 52 14.87 6.70 14.09
C THR A 52 15.27 7.76 15.07
N GLU A 53 15.31 7.41 16.35
CA GLU A 53 15.73 8.32 17.41
C GLU A 53 17.17 8.78 17.18
N ALA A 54 18.07 7.85 16.85
CA ALA A 54 19.46 8.15 16.51
C ALA A 54 19.56 9.09 15.29
N LEU A 55 18.77 8.84 14.23
CA LEU A 55 18.73 9.70 13.05
C LEU A 55 18.18 11.10 13.39
N ALA A 56 17.05 11.17 14.11
CA ALA A 56 16.44 12.44 14.47
C ALA A 56 17.38 13.31 15.33
N ALA A 57 18.04 12.72 16.32
CA ALA A 57 19.02 13.38 17.15
C ALA A 57 20.23 13.86 16.35
N ARG A 58 20.80 13.01 15.48
CA ARG A 58 21.99 13.33 14.69
C ARG A 58 21.75 14.43 13.66
N ILE A 59 20.55 14.44 13.04
CA ILE A 59 20.14 15.46 12.07
C ILE A 59 19.76 16.79 12.78
N GLY A 60 19.40 16.73 14.06
CA GLY A 60 18.91 17.89 14.81
C GLY A 60 17.47 18.26 14.44
N VAL A 61 16.61 17.26 14.23
CA VAL A 61 15.21 17.47 13.81
C VAL A 61 14.44 18.21 14.91
N ARG A 62 13.60 19.18 14.51
CA ARG A 62 12.55 19.75 15.34
C ARG A 62 11.24 19.78 14.58
N GLY A 63 10.28 18.97 14.99
CA GLY A 63 9.00 18.75 14.30
C GLY A 63 8.93 17.39 13.63
N LEU A 64 8.46 17.37 12.38
CA LEU A 64 8.23 16.12 11.63
C LEU A 64 9.48 15.65 10.88
N MET A 65 9.70 14.34 10.95
CA MET A 65 10.57 13.63 10.02
C MET A 65 9.87 12.36 9.56
N ASN A 66 10.18 11.89 8.38
CA ASN A 66 9.84 10.55 7.94
C ASN A 66 11.10 9.78 7.55
N VAL A 67 11.13 8.50 7.82
CA VAL A 67 12.24 7.62 7.43
C VAL A 67 11.68 6.42 6.69
N GLN A 68 12.28 6.06 5.57
CA GLN A 68 11.99 4.85 4.83
C GLN A 68 13.03 3.79 5.14
N TYR A 69 12.54 2.59 5.46
CA TYR A 69 13.36 1.43 5.77
C TYR A 69 13.05 0.27 4.84
N ALA A 70 14.03 -0.59 4.61
CA ALA A 70 13.84 -1.94 4.14
C ALA A 70 14.28 -2.93 5.22
N LEU A 71 13.58 -4.05 5.34
CA LEU A 71 13.95 -5.17 6.20
C LEU A 71 14.24 -6.36 5.31
N LYS A 72 15.41 -6.95 5.47
CA LYS A 72 15.81 -8.16 4.74
C LYS A 72 16.71 -9.00 5.64
N ASP A 73 16.41 -10.29 5.77
CA ASP A 73 17.19 -11.26 6.55
C ASP A 73 17.45 -10.72 7.98
N ASP A 74 16.41 -10.19 8.65
CA ASP A 74 16.42 -9.54 9.96
C ASP A 74 17.34 -8.30 10.08
N VAL A 75 17.84 -7.78 8.95
CA VAL A 75 18.65 -6.56 8.91
C VAL A 75 17.80 -5.38 8.46
N LEU A 76 17.81 -4.31 9.28
CA LEU A 76 17.12 -3.06 8.99
C LEU A 76 18.04 -2.12 8.21
N TYR A 77 17.64 -1.76 7.00
CA TYR A 77 18.33 -0.80 6.13
C TYR A 77 17.60 0.53 6.12
N VAL A 78 18.34 1.63 6.29
CA VAL A 78 17.82 2.98 6.09
C VAL A 78 17.93 3.31 4.61
N LEU A 79 16.81 3.60 3.95
CA LEU A 79 16.79 4.00 2.54
C LEU A 79 16.87 5.52 2.40
N GLU A 80 16.03 6.24 3.14
CA GLU A 80 16.05 7.70 3.18
C GLU A 80 15.46 8.26 4.46
N ALA A 81 15.88 9.49 4.83
CA ALA A 81 15.29 10.27 5.92
C ALA A 81 14.92 11.66 5.41
N ASN A 82 13.67 12.06 5.60
CA ASN A 82 13.12 13.33 5.15
C ASN A 82 12.68 14.17 6.36
N PRO A 83 13.48 15.13 6.85
CA PRO A 83 13.13 15.98 8.00
C PRO A 83 12.16 17.10 7.60
N ARG A 84 10.97 16.72 7.17
CA ARG A 84 9.90 17.61 6.71
C ARG A 84 8.54 16.93 6.83
N ALA A 85 7.47 17.72 6.77
CA ALA A 85 6.13 17.20 6.56
C ALA A 85 6.01 16.50 5.18
N SER A 86 5.02 15.64 5.06
CA SER A 86 4.68 14.99 3.79
C SER A 86 3.18 14.77 3.71
N ARG A 87 2.66 14.45 2.53
CA ARG A 87 1.23 14.21 2.33
C ARG A 87 0.67 13.03 3.13
N THR A 88 1.50 12.06 3.54
CA THR A 88 1.05 10.92 4.35
C THR A 88 0.86 11.27 5.84
N VAL A 89 1.24 12.48 6.28
CA VAL A 89 0.95 12.95 7.65
C VAL A 89 -0.55 12.98 7.93
N PRO A 90 -1.42 13.51 7.06
CA PRO A 90 -2.87 13.44 7.24
C PRO A 90 -3.42 12.02 7.33
N PHE A 91 -2.87 11.08 6.54
CA PHE A 91 -3.26 9.68 6.61
C PHE A 91 -3.01 9.11 8.01
N VAL A 92 -1.78 9.22 8.52
CA VAL A 92 -1.43 8.73 9.86
C VAL A 92 -2.26 9.42 10.94
N SER A 93 -2.44 10.74 10.84
CA SER A 93 -3.27 11.50 11.79
C SER A 93 -4.72 11.01 11.85
N LYS A 94 -5.30 10.67 10.70
CA LYS A 94 -6.66 10.11 10.61
C LYS A 94 -6.73 8.68 11.17
N ALA A 95 -5.71 7.86 10.85
CA ALA A 95 -5.66 6.47 11.31
C ALA A 95 -5.45 6.34 12.82
N THR A 96 -4.73 7.28 13.45
CA THR A 96 -4.35 7.23 14.87
C THR A 96 -5.08 8.22 15.77
N ALA A 97 -6.00 9.03 15.24
CA ALA A 97 -6.69 10.10 15.96
C ALA A 97 -5.74 11.14 16.60
N VAL A 98 -4.51 11.32 16.06
CA VAL A 98 -3.49 12.25 16.58
C VAL A 98 -3.16 13.33 15.54
N GLN A 99 -3.29 14.60 15.92
CA GLN A 99 -3.07 15.74 15.03
C GLN A 99 -1.59 16.06 14.85
N LEU A 100 -0.85 15.21 14.12
CA LEU A 100 0.61 15.30 13.98
C LEU A 100 1.09 16.64 13.41
N ALA A 101 0.39 17.22 12.45
CA ALA A 101 0.78 18.50 11.87
C ALA A 101 0.66 19.65 12.90
N LYS A 102 -0.38 19.64 13.73
CA LYS A 102 -0.56 20.60 14.83
C LYS A 102 0.53 20.44 15.89
N ALA A 103 0.83 19.21 16.29
CA ALA A 103 1.91 18.92 17.21
C ALA A 103 3.27 19.38 16.67
N ALA A 104 3.55 19.11 15.39
CA ALA A 104 4.79 19.56 14.73
C ALA A 104 4.94 21.07 14.70
N ALA A 105 3.87 21.81 14.41
CA ALA A 105 3.89 23.27 14.42
C ALA A 105 4.22 23.84 15.81
N ARG A 106 3.67 23.26 16.86
CA ARG A 106 3.97 23.64 18.26
C ARG A 106 5.39 23.30 18.65
N ILE A 107 5.93 22.15 18.24
CA ILE A 107 7.34 21.80 18.44
C ILE A 107 8.27 22.79 17.72
N ALA A 108 7.92 23.19 16.50
CA ALA A 108 8.72 24.13 15.74
C ALA A 108 8.86 25.52 16.41
N VAL A 109 7.88 25.93 17.23
CA VAL A 109 7.93 27.15 18.02
C VAL A 109 8.45 26.94 19.45
N GLY A 110 8.99 25.75 19.76
CA GLY A 110 9.73 25.48 21.00
C GLY A 110 9.01 24.67 22.06
N GLU A 111 7.79 24.18 21.82
CA GLU A 111 7.12 23.31 22.77
C GLU A 111 7.73 21.91 22.77
N SER A 112 7.73 21.25 23.94
CA SER A 112 8.22 19.87 24.09
C SER A 112 7.10 18.84 23.87
N ILE A 113 7.47 17.60 23.54
CA ILE A 113 6.54 16.47 23.50
C ILE A 113 5.88 16.27 24.85
N ALA A 114 6.61 16.44 25.96
CA ALA A 114 6.06 16.37 27.31
C ALA A 114 4.95 17.42 27.52
N SER A 115 5.16 18.68 27.13
CA SER A 115 4.11 19.71 27.23
C SER A 115 2.90 19.43 26.36
N LEU A 116 3.11 18.87 25.16
CA LEU A 116 2.02 18.48 24.25
C LEU A 116 1.17 17.34 24.81
N ARG A 117 1.77 16.40 25.58
CA ARG A 117 1.04 15.36 26.30
C ARG A 117 0.17 15.96 27.40
N VAL A 118 0.72 16.84 28.21
CA VAL A 118 -0.04 17.56 29.26
C VAL A 118 -1.18 18.39 28.63
N ALA A 119 -0.93 19.00 27.49
CA ALA A 119 -1.94 19.78 26.77
C ALA A 119 -3.00 18.91 26.04
N GLY A 120 -2.88 17.58 26.05
CA GLY A 120 -3.80 16.66 25.36
C GLY A 120 -3.72 16.73 23.83
N VAL A 121 -2.63 17.24 23.27
CA VAL A 121 -2.36 17.24 21.82
C VAL A 121 -1.78 15.90 21.37
N LEU A 122 -1.05 15.26 22.25
CA LEU A 122 -0.54 13.88 22.11
C LEU A 122 -1.15 13.00 23.21
N PRO A 123 -1.25 11.69 23.01
CA PRO A 123 -1.63 10.73 24.05
C PRO A 123 -0.79 10.91 25.31
N ALA A 124 -1.40 10.74 26.47
CA ALA A 124 -0.72 10.91 27.76
C ALA A 124 0.49 9.97 27.94
N ALA A 125 0.38 8.76 27.39
CA ALA A 125 1.45 7.75 27.35
C ALA A 125 1.46 7.04 25.98
N GLY A 126 2.56 6.31 25.71
CA GLY A 126 2.71 5.56 24.47
C GLY A 126 2.87 6.44 23.24
N ASP A 127 2.76 5.82 22.08
CA ASP A 127 2.80 6.49 20.77
C ASP A 127 2.11 5.62 19.68
N GLY A 128 2.28 5.94 18.40
CA GLY A 128 1.62 5.23 17.30
C GLY A 128 2.10 3.79 17.06
N THR A 129 3.01 3.26 17.88
CA THR A 129 3.36 1.84 17.93
C THR A 129 2.61 1.07 19.03
N ASP A 130 1.92 1.77 19.91
CA ASP A 130 1.19 1.23 21.05
C ASP A 130 -0.34 1.24 20.81
N LEU A 131 -0.76 1.16 19.56
CA LEU A 131 -2.17 1.05 19.21
C LEU A 131 -2.79 -0.19 19.88
N PRO A 132 -4.07 -0.12 20.33
CA PRO A 132 -4.78 -1.30 20.83
C PRO A 132 -4.71 -2.47 19.86
N ALA A 133 -4.69 -3.70 20.37
CA ALA A 133 -4.58 -4.91 19.54
C ALA A 133 -5.77 -5.08 18.57
N ASP A 134 -6.92 -4.52 18.90
CA ASP A 134 -8.16 -4.49 18.12
C ASP A 134 -8.36 -3.16 17.36
N ALA A 135 -7.31 -2.30 17.32
CA ALA A 135 -7.37 -1.07 16.55
C ALA A 135 -7.64 -1.37 15.07
N PRO A 136 -8.48 -0.56 14.41
CA PRO A 136 -8.74 -0.73 12.98
C PRO A 136 -7.44 -0.64 12.16
N ILE A 137 -7.37 -1.45 11.11
CA ILE A 137 -6.30 -1.38 10.11
C ILE A 137 -6.68 -0.29 9.10
N ALA A 138 -5.82 0.69 8.94
CA ALA A 138 -5.94 1.69 7.90
C ALA A 138 -4.99 1.35 6.74
N VAL A 139 -5.51 1.29 5.53
CA VAL A 139 -4.72 1.11 4.32
C VAL A 139 -4.70 2.42 3.52
N LYS A 140 -3.50 2.92 3.27
CA LYS A 140 -3.26 4.01 2.32
C LYS A 140 -3.11 3.40 0.92
N GLU A 141 -3.84 3.94 -0.06
CA GLU A 141 -3.63 3.62 -1.46
C GLU A 141 -3.23 4.87 -2.24
N ALA A 142 -2.37 4.70 -3.24
CA ALA A 142 -1.94 5.79 -4.11
C ALA A 142 -2.95 5.99 -5.25
N VAL A 143 -3.23 7.26 -5.59
CA VAL A 143 -3.99 7.58 -6.81
C VAL A 143 -3.02 7.73 -7.96
N LEU A 144 -3.06 6.81 -8.91
CA LEU A 144 -2.16 6.68 -10.05
C LEU A 144 -2.95 6.81 -11.36
N PRO A 145 -3.21 8.04 -11.84
CA PRO A 145 -4.06 8.26 -13.01
C PRO A 145 -3.32 7.97 -14.34
N PHE A 146 -2.83 6.74 -14.52
CA PHE A 146 -2.05 6.32 -15.69
C PHE A 146 -2.76 6.58 -17.03
N HIS A 147 -4.10 6.54 -17.05
CA HIS A 147 -4.88 6.87 -18.23
C HIS A 147 -4.66 8.32 -18.73
N ARG A 148 -4.15 9.21 -17.87
CA ARG A 148 -3.83 10.62 -18.20
C ARG A 148 -2.36 10.83 -18.58
N PHE A 149 -1.49 9.89 -18.26
CA PHE A 149 -0.07 10.04 -18.52
C PHE A 149 0.28 9.62 -19.95
N ARG A 150 1.01 10.47 -20.65
CA ARG A 150 1.46 10.22 -22.02
C ARG A 150 2.96 10.52 -22.14
N THR A 151 3.65 9.75 -22.99
CA THR A 151 5.00 10.09 -23.41
C THR A 151 4.98 11.29 -24.35
N VAL A 152 6.16 11.83 -24.69
CA VAL A 152 6.29 12.90 -25.67
C VAL A 152 5.71 12.50 -27.03
N GLU A 153 5.80 11.23 -27.38
CA GLU A 153 5.24 10.64 -28.60
C GLU A 153 3.74 10.33 -28.51
N GLY A 154 3.09 10.66 -27.37
CA GLY A 154 1.65 10.45 -27.15
C GLY A 154 1.25 9.04 -26.71
N GLN A 155 2.21 8.12 -26.49
CA GLN A 155 1.96 6.77 -25.99
C GLN A 155 1.62 6.79 -24.49
N GLY A 156 0.93 5.76 -23.98
CA GLY A 156 0.69 5.56 -22.55
C GLY A 156 2.01 5.34 -21.79
N VAL A 157 2.08 5.86 -20.58
CA VAL A 157 3.23 5.57 -19.69
C VAL A 157 3.05 4.19 -19.07
N ASP A 158 4.14 3.41 -18.94
CA ASP A 158 4.11 2.11 -18.29
C ASP A 158 3.71 2.23 -16.80
N THR A 159 2.85 1.32 -16.35
CA THR A 159 2.34 1.28 -14.98
C THR A 159 3.31 0.70 -13.96
N ILE A 160 4.46 0.19 -14.38
CA ILE A 160 5.49 -0.29 -13.47
C ILE A 160 5.93 0.85 -12.56
N LEU A 161 5.83 0.61 -11.25
CA LEU A 161 6.30 1.53 -10.24
C LEU A 161 7.81 1.39 -10.02
N GLY A 162 8.43 2.45 -9.57
CA GLY A 162 9.87 2.52 -9.33
C GLY A 162 10.22 3.60 -8.30
N PRO A 163 11.47 4.08 -8.27
CA PRO A 163 11.93 5.05 -7.28
C PRO A 163 11.37 6.46 -7.51
N GLU A 164 10.82 6.75 -8.67
CA GLU A 164 10.21 8.04 -9.00
C GLU A 164 8.72 8.04 -8.71
N MET A 165 8.24 9.10 -8.04
CA MET A 165 6.83 9.24 -7.68
C MET A 165 5.95 9.55 -8.90
N LYS A 166 4.92 8.75 -9.13
CA LYS A 166 3.92 8.92 -10.20
C LYS A 166 2.53 9.27 -9.68
N SER A 167 2.29 9.08 -8.37
CA SER A 167 0.98 9.33 -7.76
C SER A 167 0.66 10.82 -7.63
N THR A 168 -0.60 11.18 -7.84
CA THR A 168 -1.14 12.54 -7.73
C THR A 168 -1.87 12.79 -6.42
N GLY A 169 -2.23 11.74 -5.69
CA GLY A 169 -2.94 11.80 -4.42
C GLY A 169 -2.86 10.48 -3.68
N GLU A 170 -3.55 10.42 -2.54
CA GLU A 170 -3.70 9.20 -1.75
C GLU A 170 -5.08 9.16 -1.12
N VAL A 171 -5.61 7.95 -0.93
CA VAL A 171 -6.88 7.65 -0.29
C VAL A 171 -6.66 6.70 0.88
N MET A 172 -7.69 6.51 1.71
CA MET A 172 -7.63 5.62 2.87
C MET A 172 -8.84 4.70 2.89
N GLY A 173 -8.60 3.39 3.02
CA GLY A 173 -9.56 2.42 3.50
C GLY A 173 -9.27 2.10 4.97
N ILE A 174 -10.30 1.92 5.79
CA ILE A 174 -10.13 1.56 7.20
C ILE A 174 -11.20 0.55 7.61
N ASP A 175 -10.78 -0.54 8.26
CA ASP A 175 -11.66 -1.58 8.78
C ASP A 175 -10.94 -2.42 9.86
N ALA A 176 -11.68 -3.33 10.50
CA ALA A 176 -11.12 -4.26 11.47
C ALA A 176 -10.15 -5.28 10.83
N GLU A 177 -10.40 -5.67 9.57
CA GLU A 177 -9.59 -6.64 8.85
C GLU A 177 -8.86 -6.00 7.67
N PHE A 178 -7.61 -6.44 7.44
CA PHE A 178 -6.76 -5.93 6.35
C PHE A 178 -7.42 -6.07 4.97
N GLY A 179 -8.00 -7.23 4.64
CA GLY A 179 -8.64 -7.47 3.34
C GLY A 179 -9.76 -6.49 3.06
N THR A 180 -10.61 -6.18 4.05
CA THR A 180 -11.69 -5.21 3.94
C THR A 180 -11.15 -3.77 3.83
N ALA A 181 -10.14 -3.41 4.63
CA ALA A 181 -9.51 -2.10 4.56
C ALA A 181 -8.82 -1.87 3.19
N PHE A 182 -8.14 -2.90 2.66
CA PHE A 182 -7.53 -2.85 1.33
C PHE A 182 -8.59 -2.74 0.23
N ALA A 183 -9.69 -3.52 0.31
CA ALA A 183 -10.80 -3.41 -0.65
C ALA A 183 -11.39 -1.99 -0.68
N LYS A 184 -11.57 -1.36 0.49
CA LYS A 184 -12.03 0.03 0.60
C LYS A 184 -11.06 1.02 -0.02
N SER A 185 -9.75 0.83 0.16
CA SER A 185 -8.74 1.71 -0.42
C SER A 185 -8.69 1.58 -1.95
N GLN A 186 -8.83 0.36 -2.49
CA GLN A 186 -8.93 0.10 -3.92
C GLN A 186 -10.18 0.76 -4.51
N ALA A 187 -11.33 0.57 -3.87
CA ALA A 187 -12.59 1.18 -4.30
C ALA A 187 -12.51 2.71 -4.37
N ALA A 188 -11.82 3.33 -3.39
CA ALA A 188 -11.64 4.78 -3.35
C ALA A 188 -10.63 5.32 -4.39
N ALA A 189 -9.63 4.52 -4.79
CA ALA A 189 -8.60 4.92 -5.73
C ALA A 189 -8.97 4.63 -7.19
N TYR A 190 -9.57 3.46 -7.46
CA TYR A 190 -9.71 2.89 -8.81
C TYR A 190 -11.10 2.33 -9.13
N GLY A 191 -11.95 2.16 -8.13
CA GLY A 191 -13.22 1.46 -8.22
C GLY A 191 -13.18 0.07 -7.58
N ASN A 192 -14.33 -0.57 -7.49
CA ASN A 192 -14.45 -1.86 -6.83
C ASN A 192 -13.66 -2.95 -7.57
N LEU A 193 -12.95 -3.77 -6.83
CA LEU A 193 -12.34 -4.99 -7.38
C LEU A 193 -13.45 -5.96 -7.82
N PRO A 194 -13.28 -6.66 -8.96
CA PRO A 194 -14.21 -7.69 -9.37
C PRO A 194 -14.18 -8.87 -8.40
N THR A 195 -15.34 -9.46 -8.15
CA THR A 195 -15.50 -10.62 -7.25
C THR A 195 -15.68 -11.94 -8.01
N ALA A 196 -15.78 -11.88 -9.33
CA ALA A 196 -15.87 -13.00 -10.26
C ALA A 196 -15.38 -12.55 -11.63
N GLY A 197 -15.23 -13.47 -12.58
CA GLY A 197 -14.82 -13.20 -13.94
C GLY A 197 -13.53 -13.89 -14.33
N THR A 198 -12.74 -13.28 -15.19
CA THR A 198 -11.50 -13.85 -15.73
C THR A 198 -10.28 -13.09 -15.19
N VAL A 199 -9.31 -13.81 -14.63
CA VAL A 199 -8.00 -13.28 -14.27
C VAL A 199 -6.97 -13.70 -15.32
N PHE A 200 -6.32 -12.74 -15.98
CA PHE A 200 -5.17 -12.98 -16.83
C PHE A 200 -3.87 -12.95 -16.02
N VAL A 201 -3.01 -13.96 -16.25
CA VAL A 201 -1.78 -14.13 -15.46
C VAL A 201 -0.57 -14.33 -16.36
N SER A 202 0.44 -13.44 -16.24
CA SER A 202 1.72 -13.56 -16.90
C SER A 202 2.86 -13.18 -15.94
N LEU A 203 3.68 -14.15 -15.52
CA LEU A 203 4.63 -14.00 -14.43
C LEU A 203 6.08 -14.14 -14.87
N ALA A 204 6.95 -13.32 -14.29
CA ALA A 204 8.39 -13.53 -14.30
C ALA A 204 8.74 -14.86 -13.61
N ASN A 205 9.80 -15.55 -14.07
CA ASN A 205 10.16 -16.86 -13.54
C ASN A 205 10.41 -16.86 -12.02
N ARG A 206 11.03 -15.78 -11.49
CA ARG A 206 11.32 -15.62 -10.06
C ARG A 206 10.05 -15.60 -9.20
N ASP A 207 8.92 -15.13 -9.73
CA ASP A 207 7.68 -14.89 -8.99
C ASP A 207 6.71 -16.08 -9.05
N LYS A 208 6.90 -16.98 -10.02
CA LYS A 208 5.96 -18.08 -10.29
C LYS A 208 5.67 -18.94 -9.06
N ARG A 209 6.72 -19.29 -8.27
CA ARG A 209 6.56 -20.14 -7.08
C ARG A 209 5.68 -19.48 -6.02
N SER A 210 5.93 -18.20 -5.72
CA SER A 210 5.19 -17.45 -4.70
C SER A 210 3.77 -17.09 -5.13
N ALA A 211 3.51 -17.03 -6.44
CA ALA A 211 2.22 -16.71 -7.01
C ALA A 211 1.24 -17.91 -7.07
N ILE A 212 1.71 -19.15 -6.91
CA ILE A 212 0.86 -20.36 -7.04
C ILE A 212 -0.36 -20.28 -6.10
N PHE A 213 -0.13 -20.04 -4.81
CA PHE A 213 -1.21 -20.03 -3.82
C PHE A 213 -2.21 -18.88 -4.02
N PRO A 214 -1.81 -17.63 -4.23
CA PRO A 214 -2.75 -16.55 -4.54
C PRO A 214 -3.60 -16.84 -5.79
N ILE A 215 -2.99 -17.34 -6.88
CA ILE A 215 -3.74 -17.65 -8.11
C ILE A 215 -4.67 -18.85 -7.90
N LYS A 216 -4.19 -19.90 -7.21
CA LYS A 216 -5.05 -21.00 -6.84
C LYS A 216 -6.27 -20.52 -6.05
N ARG A 217 -6.06 -19.61 -5.10
CA ARG A 217 -7.15 -19.06 -4.31
C ARG A 217 -8.17 -18.29 -5.14
N LEU A 218 -7.73 -17.49 -6.15
CA LEU A 218 -8.64 -16.86 -7.10
C LEU A 218 -9.45 -17.90 -7.90
N ALA A 219 -8.80 -18.99 -8.36
CA ALA A 219 -9.49 -20.07 -9.03
C ALA A 219 -10.52 -20.76 -8.11
N ASP A 220 -10.17 -21.02 -6.85
CA ASP A 220 -11.08 -21.60 -5.84
C ASP A 220 -12.26 -20.64 -5.51
N LEU A 221 -12.04 -19.32 -5.66
CA LEU A 221 -13.08 -18.29 -5.59
C LEU A 221 -13.92 -18.19 -6.88
N GLY A 222 -13.69 -19.05 -7.88
CA GLY A 222 -14.48 -19.15 -9.10
C GLY A 222 -14.05 -18.25 -10.24
N PHE A 223 -12.86 -17.64 -10.18
CA PHE A 223 -12.30 -16.95 -11.34
C PHE A 223 -11.83 -17.95 -12.40
N THR A 224 -12.11 -17.65 -13.67
CA THR A 224 -11.46 -18.31 -14.80
C THR A 224 -10.02 -17.81 -14.90
N VAL A 225 -9.06 -18.71 -14.95
CA VAL A 225 -7.64 -18.35 -15.07
C VAL A 225 -7.19 -18.47 -16.51
N LEU A 226 -6.78 -17.35 -17.09
CA LEU A 226 -6.14 -17.24 -18.40
C LEU A 226 -4.66 -16.96 -18.21
N ALA A 227 -3.75 -17.74 -18.79
CA ALA A 227 -2.34 -17.57 -18.53
C ALA A 227 -1.44 -17.78 -19.75
N THR A 228 -0.31 -17.05 -19.80
CA THR A 228 0.72 -17.31 -20.82
C THR A 228 1.33 -18.71 -20.64
N ALA A 229 1.78 -19.34 -21.73
CA ALA A 229 2.20 -20.74 -21.78
C ALA A 229 3.15 -21.16 -20.64
N GLY A 230 4.22 -20.38 -20.39
CA GLY A 230 5.16 -20.71 -19.32
C GLY A 230 4.63 -20.51 -17.91
N THR A 231 3.61 -19.66 -17.72
CA THR A 231 2.90 -19.49 -16.44
C THR A 231 1.88 -20.62 -16.29
N ALA A 232 1.10 -20.91 -17.31
CA ALA A 232 0.11 -22.00 -17.33
C ALA A 232 0.72 -23.36 -17.03
N GLN A 233 1.92 -23.64 -17.57
CA GLN A 233 2.63 -24.88 -17.28
C GLN A 233 2.91 -25.06 -15.77
N VAL A 234 3.32 -24.01 -15.07
CA VAL A 234 3.57 -24.07 -13.62
C VAL A 234 2.27 -24.21 -12.84
N LEU A 235 1.25 -23.41 -13.21
CA LEU A 235 -0.05 -23.44 -12.54
C LEU A 235 -0.71 -24.82 -12.66
N ARG A 236 -0.75 -25.42 -13.85
CA ARG A 236 -1.33 -26.76 -14.08
C ARG A 236 -0.61 -27.85 -13.30
N ARG A 237 0.73 -27.79 -13.19
CA ARG A 237 1.52 -28.74 -12.37
C ARG A 237 1.21 -28.63 -10.89
N ASN A 238 0.62 -27.52 -10.45
CA ASN A 238 0.20 -27.28 -9.06
C ASN A 238 -1.32 -27.36 -8.87
N GLY A 239 -2.03 -28.00 -9.83
CA GLY A 239 -3.46 -28.28 -9.72
C GLY A 239 -4.37 -27.10 -9.99
N VAL A 240 -3.88 -26.03 -10.63
CA VAL A 240 -4.71 -24.89 -11.07
C VAL A 240 -5.11 -25.10 -12.53
N THR A 241 -6.41 -25.25 -12.78
CA THR A 241 -6.95 -25.29 -14.14
C THR A 241 -6.84 -23.88 -14.76
N CYS A 242 -6.28 -23.79 -15.95
CA CYS A 242 -6.17 -22.52 -16.66
C CYS A 242 -6.18 -22.71 -18.19
N GLU A 243 -6.72 -21.73 -18.90
CA GLU A 243 -6.62 -21.60 -20.35
C GLU A 243 -5.26 -20.99 -20.71
N VAL A 244 -4.69 -21.42 -21.85
CA VAL A 244 -3.44 -20.84 -22.38
C VAL A 244 -3.77 -19.80 -23.43
N VAL A 245 -3.13 -18.65 -23.34
CA VAL A 245 -3.20 -17.59 -24.34
C VAL A 245 -1.80 -17.17 -24.78
N GLY A 246 -1.65 -16.77 -26.04
CA GLY A 246 -0.42 -16.21 -26.57
C GLY A 246 -0.09 -14.84 -25.95
N LYS A 247 1.19 -14.48 -25.97
CA LYS A 247 1.65 -13.13 -25.65
C LYS A 247 1.37 -12.20 -26.83
N TYR A 248 1.55 -10.90 -26.63
CA TYR A 248 1.47 -9.90 -27.70
C TYR A 248 2.39 -10.24 -28.87
N SER A 249 3.62 -10.65 -28.61
CA SER A 249 4.62 -11.02 -29.62
C SER A 249 4.32 -12.33 -30.36
N ASP A 250 3.37 -13.15 -29.90
CA ASP A 250 3.01 -14.42 -30.52
C ASP A 250 2.04 -14.26 -31.73
N GLY A 251 1.55 -13.04 -31.99
CA GLY A 251 0.66 -12.71 -33.11
C GLY A 251 -0.83 -12.69 -32.72
N PRO A 252 -1.73 -12.80 -33.69
CA PRO A 252 -3.19 -12.68 -33.50
C PRO A 252 -3.76 -13.71 -32.52
N GLY A 253 -4.84 -13.35 -31.81
CA GLY A 253 -5.45 -14.17 -30.78
C GLY A 253 -4.72 -14.10 -29.43
N ASN A 254 -3.92 -13.06 -29.23
CA ASN A 254 -3.08 -12.88 -28.05
C ASN A 254 -3.84 -12.27 -26.85
N CYS A 255 -3.17 -12.22 -25.71
CA CYS A 255 -3.74 -11.74 -24.45
C CYS A 255 -4.16 -10.26 -24.50
N VAL A 256 -3.48 -9.43 -25.27
CA VAL A 256 -3.81 -7.99 -25.40
C VAL A 256 -5.17 -7.84 -26.10
N GLU A 257 -5.41 -8.60 -27.16
CA GLU A 257 -6.72 -8.61 -27.86
C GLU A 257 -7.85 -9.05 -26.93
N ARG A 258 -7.62 -10.08 -26.09
CA ARG A 258 -8.60 -10.55 -25.10
C ARG A 258 -8.90 -9.49 -24.03
N ILE A 259 -7.89 -8.74 -23.56
CA ILE A 259 -8.07 -7.61 -22.65
C ILE A 259 -8.90 -6.50 -23.31
N LEU A 260 -8.54 -6.11 -24.53
CA LEU A 260 -9.25 -5.07 -25.28
C LEU A 260 -10.68 -5.46 -25.68
N ALA A 261 -10.95 -6.76 -25.82
CA ALA A 261 -12.30 -7.29 -26.05
C ALA A 261 -13.18 -7.30 -24.77
N GLY A 262 -12.63 -6.91 -23.61
CA GLY A 262 -13.36 -6.91 -22.34
C GLY A 262 -13.57 -8.30 -21.74
N GLU A 263 -12.76 -9.28 -22.11
CA GLU A 263 -12.86 -10.66 -21.64
C GLU A 263 -12.04 -10.92 -20.36
N VAL A 264 -11.35 -9.90 -19.83
CA VAL A 264 -10.47 -9.99 -18.65
C VAL A 264 -10.88 -8.94 -17.62
N ASP A 265 -11.08 -9.38 -16.40
CA ASP A 265 -11.51 -8.55 -15.26
C ASP A 265 -10.37 -8.15 -14.34
N ILE A 266 -9.31 -8.95 -14.27
CA ILE A 266 -8.09 -8.66 -13.49
C ILE A 266 -6.86 -9.04 -14.32
N VAL A 267 -5.86 -8.18 -14.37
CA VAL A 267 -4.55 -8.46 -14.94
C VAL A 267 -3.50 -8.62 -13.83
N ILE A 268 -2.82 -9.74 -13.83
CA ILE A 268 -1.65 -10.02 -12.98
C ILE A 268 -0.44 -10.17 -13.89
N ASN A 269 0.44 -9.17 -13.89
CA ASN A 269 1.62 -9.17 -14.75
C ASN A 269 2.85 -8.71 -13.98
N THR A 270 3.70 -9.64 -13.50
CA THR A 270 4.96 -9.28 -12.85
C THR A 270 6.03 -8.97 -13.88
N PRO A 271 6.81 -7.88 -13.71
CA PRO A 271 7.75 -7.41 -14.72
C PRO A 271 8.92 -8.37 -14.91
N PHE A 272 9.30 -8.59 -16.18
CA PHE A 272 10.43 -9.42 -16.58
C PHE A 272 11.29 -8.71 -17.62
N GLY A 273 12.62 -8.87 -17.52
CA GLY A 273 13.60 -8.32 -18.47
C GLY A 273 14.18 -6.97 -18.07
N THR A 274 15.24 -6.57 -18.80
CA THR A 274 15.89 -5.26 -18.68
C THR A 274 15.09 -4.17 -19.40
N PRO A 275 15.28 -2.88 -19.05
CA PRO A 275 14.68 -1.76 -19.80
C PRO A 275 15.04 -1.82 -21.29
N GLY A 276 14.02 -1.73 -22.16
CA GLY A 276 14.18 -1.76 -23.62
C GLY A 276 12.83 -1.95 -24.34
N ASN A 277 12.80 -1.64 -25.63
CA ASN A 277 11.58 -1.67 -26.46
C ASN A 277 11.38 -2.96 -27.24
N SER A 278 11.95 -4.07 -26.80
CA SER A 278 11.86 -5.36 -27.49
C SER A 278 11.74 -6.53 -26.53
N GLY A 279 11.17 -7.63 -27.02
CA GLY A 279 11.07 -8.90 -26.29
C GLY A 279 10.11 -8.89 -25.11
N PRO A 280 10.40 -9.62 -24.02
CA PRO A 280 9.47 -9.85 -22.90
C PRO A 280 9.01 -8.59 -22.19
N ARG A 281 9.77 -7.49 -22.27
CA ARG A 281 9.38 -6.22 -21.68
C ARG A 281 8.33 -5.50 -22.51
N LEU A 282 8.40 -5.60 -23.83
CA LEU A 282 7.36 -5.07 -24.72
C LEU A 282 6.04 -5.80 -24.47
N ASP A 283 6.04 -7.12 -24.40
CA ASP A 283 4.83 -7.89 -24.09
C ASP A 283 4.18 -7.39 -22.79
N GLY A 284 4.98 -7.21 -21.73
CA GLY A 284 4.48 -6.72 -20.44
C GLY A 284 3.91 -5.30 -20.53
N TYR A 285 4.57 -4.40 -21.28
CA TYR A 285 4.08 -3.04 -21.49
C TYR A 285 2.72 -3.04 -22.21
N GLU A 286 2.58 -3.78 -23.31
CA GLU A 286 1.34 -3.85 -24.08
C GLU A 286 0.19 -4.42 -23.25
N ILE A 287 0.43 -5.46 -22.44
CA ILE A 287 -0.54 -6.02 -21.50
C ILE A 287 -1.04 -4.96 -20.52
N ARG A 288 -0.11 -4.22 -19.88
CA ARG A 288 -0.47 -3.21 -18.89
C ARG A 288 -1.12 -1.97 -19.52
N ALA A 289 -0.67 -1.57 -20.71
CA ALA A 289 -1.27 -0.48 -21.44
C ALA A 289 -2.73 -0.80 -21.84
N ALA A 290 -3.00 -2.03 -22.29
CA ALA A 290 -4.35 -2.51 -22.57
C ALA A 290 -5.22 -2.51 -21.30
N ALA A 291 -4.70 -3.01 -20.17
CA ALA A 291 -5.41 -3.00 -18.91
C ALA A 291 -5.80 -1.57 -18.48
N VAL A 292 -4.88 -0.61 -18.56
CA VAL A 292 -5.16 0.82 -18.26
C VAL A 292 -6.23 1.39 -19.19
N SER A 293 -6.17 1.08 -20.49
CA SER A 293 -7.14 1.61 -21.47
C SER A 293 -8.55 1.12 -21.22
N MET A 294 -8.68 -0.09 -20.69
CA MET A 294 -9.95 -0.74 -20.37
C MET A 294 -10.40 -0.51 -18.92
N GLY A 295 -9.60 0.19 -18.09
CA GLY A 295 -9.89 0.36 -16.66
C GLY A 295 -9.82 -0.93 -15.84
N VAL A 296 -9.09 -1.94 -16.33
CA VAL A 296 -8.94 -3.24 -15.67
C VAL A 296 -7.85 -3.14 -14.60
N PRO A 297 -8.09 -3.59 -13.34
CA PRO A 297 -7.09 -3.64 -12.29
C PRO A 297 -5.84 -4.41 -12.74
N SER A 298 -4.66 -3.78 -12.58
CA SER A 298 -3.38 -4.37 -13.00
C SER A 298 -2.43 -4.50 -11.81
N ILE A 299 -2.12 -5.74 -11.42
CA ILE A 299 -1.28 -6.09 -10.28
C ILE A 299 0.09 -6.51 -10.79
N THR A 300 1.14 -5.85 -10.30
CA THR A 300 2.51 -6.03 -10.78
C THR A 300 3.46 -6.69 -9.77
N THR A 301 3.00 -6.96 -8.56
CA THR A 301 3.79 -7.56 -7.48
C THR A 301 3.11 -8.77 -6.86
N VAL A 302 3.88 -9.70 -6.30
CA VAL A 302 3.34 -10.88 -5.59
C VAL A 302 2.60 -10.45 -4.32
N GLN A 303 3.11 -9.46 -3.63
CA GLN A 303 2.50 -8.91 -2.41
C GLN A 303 1.16 -8.25 -2.71
N GLY A 304 1.10 -7.43 -3.78
CA GLY A 304 -0.16 -6.84 -4.27
C GLY A 304 -1.18 -7.90 -4.68
N MET A 305 -0.72 -9.02 -5.26
CA MET A 305 -1.57 -10.16 -5.60
C MET A 305 -2.18 -10.79 -4.34
N ALA A 306 -1.37 -11.04 -3.30
CA ALA A 306 -1.84 -11.59 -2.03
C ALA A 306 -2.85 -10.66 -1.34
N ALA A 307 -2.60 -9.35 -1.36
CA ALA A 307 -3.53 -8.33 -0.84
C ALA A 307 -4.85 -8.30 -1.63
N THR A 308 -4.78 -8.39 -2.96
CA THR A 308 -5.96 -8.44 -3.83
C THR A 308 -6.82 -9.68 -3.54
N VAL A 309 -6.22 -10.84 -3.33
CA VAL A 309 -6.96 -12.06 -2.95
C VAL A 309 -7.72 -11.85 -1.65
N GLN A 310 -7.09 -11.31 -0.62
CA GLN A 310 -7.75 -11.02 0.66
C GLN A 310 -8.89 -10.00 0.51
N ALA A 311 -8.72 -9.00 -0.37
CA ALA A 311 -9.78 -8.04 -0.66
C ALA A 311 -10.97 -8.69 -1.37
N VAL A 312 -10.74 -9.53 -2.38
CA VAL A 312 -11.79 -10.28 -3.08
C VAL A 312 -12.54 -11.19 -2.12
N GLU A 313 -11.83 -11.88 -1.22
CA GLU A 313 -12.45 -12.69 -0.17
C GLU A 313 -13.33 -11.86 0.76
N ALA A 314 -12.86 -10.68 1.18
CA ALA A 314 -13.62 -9.77 2.01
C ALA A 314 -14.90 -9.28 1.31
N LEU A 315 -14.80 -8.86 0.04
CA LEU A 315 -15.93 -8.44 -0.78
C LEU A 315 -16.98 -9.55 -0.98
N ARG A 316 -16.56 -10.81 -1.06
CA ARG A 316 -17.47 -11.94 -1.19
C ARG A 316 -18.17 -12.35 0.12
N ARG A 317 -17.60 -11.96 1.27
CA ARG A 317 -18.24 -12.19 2.58
C ARG A 317 -19.39 -11.24 2.87
N GLY A 318 -19.41 -10.06 2.26
CA GLY A 318 -20.47 -9.08 2.46
C GLY A 318 -20.12 -7.69 1.93
N ASP A 319 -21.02 -6.76 2.11
CA ASP A 319 -20.85 -5.37 1.68
C ASP A 319 -19.81 -4.63 2.54
N LEU A 320 -19.12 -3.68 1.89
CA LEU A 320 -18.21 -2.77 2.57
C LEU A 320 -19.00 -1.77 3.44
N GLY A 321 -18.93 -1.95 4.74
CA GLY A 321 -19.54 -1.01 5.68
C GLY A 321 -18.85 0.37 5.62
N VAL A 322 -19.61 1.43 5.89
CA VAL A 322 -19.11 2.81 5.96
C VAL A 322 -19.26 3.32 7.40
N ARG A 323 -18.19 3.91 7.92
CA ARG A 323 -18.17 4.55 9.24
C ARG A 323 -17.51 5.92 9.13
N SER A 324 -17.94 6.88 9.92
CA SER A 324 -17.30 8.18 9.98
C SER A 324 -15.93 8.09 10.72
N LEU A 325 -15.00 8.98 10.37
CA LEU A 325 -13.75 9.09 11.12
C LEU A 325 -13.99 9.47 12.58
N GLN A 326 -15.03 10.23 12.87
CA GLN A 326 -15.42 10.62 14.22
C GLN A 326 -15.78 9.42 15.08
N GLU A 327 -16.57 8.47 14.55
CA GLU A 327 -16.91 7.22 15.25
C GLU A 327 -15.66 6.36 15.51
N LEU A 328 -14.76 6.29 14.53
CA LEU A 328 -13.51 5.55 14.67
C LEU A 328 -12.58 6.18 15.73
N HIS A 329 -12.47 7.52 15.73
CA HIS A 329 -11.69 8.24 16.72
C HIS A 329 -12.29 8.12 18.13
N GLN A 330 -13.61 8.16 18.27
CA GLN A 330 -14.29 7.94 19.56
C GLN A 330 -13.96 6.53 20.11
N ALA A 331 -13.97 5.51 19.26
CA ALA A 331 -13.60 4.15 19.65
C ALA A 331 -12.13 4.05 20.11
N LEU A 332 -11.19 4.70 19.42
CA LEU A 332 -9.78 4.76 19.82
C LEU A 332 -9.59 5.50 21.14
N HIS A 333 -10.29 6.63 21.35
CA HIS A 333 -10.26 7.37 22.60
C HIS A 333 -10.85 6.57 23.78
N ALA A 334 -11.95 5.83 23.55
CA ALA A 334 -12.54 4.94 24.55
C ALA A 334 -11.60 3.80 24.94
N ALA A 335 -10.76 3.33 24.01
CA ALA A 335 -9.70 2.36 24.27
C ALA A 335 -8.44 2.97 24.92
N GLY A 336 -8.46 4.27 25.26
CA GLY A 336 -7.34 4.98 25.91
C GLY A 336 -6.25 5.46 24.97
N PHE A 337 -6.49 5.44 23.65
CA PHE A 337 -5.54 5.91 22.66
C PHE A 337 -6.07 7.18 21.95
N GLY A 338 -5.13 8.02 21.48
CA GLY A 338 -5.46 9.27 20.77
C GLY A 338 -5.26 10.52 21.66
N ALA A 339 -5.34 11.69 21.02
CA ALA A 339 -5.29 12.96 21.72
C ALA A 339 -6.62 13.19 22.47
N GLY A 340 -6.56 13.67 23.71
CA GLY A 340 -7.77 13.92 24.49
C GLY A 340 -8.73 14.87 23.77
N ASP A 341 -10.00 14.48 23.67
CA ASP A 341 -11.03 15.34 23.10
C ASP A 341 -11.34 16.48 24.10
N ARG A 342 -10.85 17.68 23.79
CA ARG A 342 -11.25 18.91 24.46
C ARG A 342 -12.32 19.66 23.65
N SER A 343 -13.23 18.96 22.96
CA SER A 343 -14.39 19.61 22.33
C SER A 343 -15.42 20.16 23.35
N GLY A 344 -15.13 20.06 24.65
CA GLY A 344 -15.98 20.54 25.73
C GLY A 344 -15.55 21.85 26.41
N ALA A 345 -14.47 22.53 25.95
CA ALA A 345 -14.14 23.85 26.45
C ALA A 345 -14.76 24.91 25.52
N THR A 346 -16.07 25.10 25.66
CA THR A 346 -16.79 26.25 25.13
C THR A 346 -16.40 27.54 25.85
N ALA A 347 -16.24 28.59 25.04
CA ALA A 347 -16.33 30.02 25.26
C ALA A 347 -15.34 30.64 26.22
#